data_c0fe58fc6e72c94b3e4cafc4d39f5d6a
#
_entry.id   c0fe58fc6e72c94b3e4cafc4d39f5d6a
#
_cell.length_a   1.000
_cell.length_b   1.000
_cell.length_c   1.000
_cell.angle_alpha   90.00
_cell.angle_beta   90.00
_cell.angle_gamma   90.00
#
_symmetry.space_group_name_H-M   'P 1'
#
loop_
_entity.id
_entity.type
_entity.pdbx_description
1 polymer ?
#
loop_
_entity_poly.entity_id
_entity_poly.type
_entity_poly.pdbx_seq_one_letter_code
_entity_poly.pdbx_strand_id
1 'polypeptide(L)'
;LRTIDVIRGKISPQELQWRSRAHIYPDSVGIGHYNLDFHPCMVESPSEKPGNQERPGERQGADETYPFQIPLRAMIPPKIDNLLVTGKSIAVDHVSASAYRVHSIEWSAGAAAGTTASFALETGTMPYQLIENLPRANANLEQLQKRLNANGNPTAFPNTSILNLNWKDWR
;
A
#
# COMPACT_ATOMS: atom_id res chain seq x y z
N LEU A 1 4.56 2.35 -0.96
CA LEU A 1 3.30 3.12 -0.87
C LEU A 1 3.61 4.53 -0.43
N ARG A 2 3.15 5.53 -1.15
CA ARG A 2 3.43 6.95 -0.89
C ARG A 2 2.13 7.68 -0.57
N THR A 3 2.22 8.78 0.17
CA THR A 3 1.06 9.64 0.49
C THR A 3 0.28 10.03 -0.75
N ILE A 4 0.99 10.38 -1.82
CA ILE A 4 0.41 10.72 -3.12
C ILE A 4 -0.45 9.59 -3.72
N ASP A 5 -0.18 8.36 -3.34
CA ASP A 5 -0.87 7.19 -3.90
C ASP A 5 -2.23 6.94 -3.23
N VAL A 6 -2.46 7.47 -2.04
CA VAL A 6 -3.63 7.14 -1.20
C VAL A 6 -4.48 8.34 -0.83
N ILE A 7 -3.92 9.54 -0.74
CA ILE A 7 -4.60 10.73 -0.22
C ILE A 7 -5.75 11.17 -1.12
N ARG A 8 -6.83 11.59 -0.50
CA ARG A 8 -7.95 12.24 -1.17
C ARG A 8 -7.70 13.75 -1.29
N GLY A 9 -7.92 14.28 -2.49
CA GLY A 9 -7.77 15.70 -2.75
C GLY A 9 -6.43 16.08 -3.35
N LYS A 10 -6.10 17.35 -3.27
CA LYS A 10 -4.86 17.91 -3.81
C LYS A 10 -3.71 17.74 -2.82
N ILE A 11 -2.56 17.34 -3.32
CA ILE A 11 -1.34 17.22 -2.53
C ILE A 11 -0.60 18.54 -2.44
N SER A 12 -0.71 19.35 -3.48
CA SER A 12 -0.08 20.67 -3.54
C SER A 12 -1.03 21.70 -4.14
N PRO A 13 -0.85 22.99 -3.84
CA PRO A 13 -1.63 24.07 -4.44
C PRO A 13 -1.53 24.15 -5.97
N GLN A 14 -0.47 23.55 -6.54
CA GLN A 14 -0.22 23.53 -7.98
C GLN A 14 -1.01 22.45 -8.71
N GLU A 15 -1.58 21.48 -8.03
CA GLU A 15 -2.47 20.51 -8.67
C GLU A 15 -3.76 21.19 -9.15
N LEU A 16 -4.02 21.12 -10.44
CA LEU A 16 -5.18 21.76 -11.06
C LEU A 16 -6.49 21.02 -10.81
N GLN A 17 -6.41 19.69 -10.59
CA GLN A 17 -7.57 18.83 -10.44
C GLN A 17 -7.46 17.97 -9.17
N TRP A 18 -8.61 17.72 -8.55
CA TRP A 18 -8.72 16.74 -7.47
C TRP A 18 -8.57 15.34 -8.04
N ARG A 19 -7.88 14.51 -7.32
CA ARG A 19 -7.81 13.09 -7.64
C ARG A 19 -9.17 12.45 -7.41
N SER A 20 -9.55 11.55 -8.30
CA SER A 20 -10.80 10.80 -8.20
C SER A 20 -10.62 9.43 -7.55
N ARG A 21 -9.37 8.98 -7.36
CA ARG A 21 -9.03 7.65 -6.82
C ARG A 21 -7.60 7.57 -6.33
N ALA A 22 -7.30 6.53 -5.55
CA ALA A 22 -5.92 6.12 -5.25
C ALA A 22 -5.19 5.60 -6.50
N HIS A 23 -3.89 5.48 -6.41
CA HIS A 23 -3.09 4.85 -7.46
C HIS A 23 -3.40 3.36 -7.59
N ILE A 24 -3.49 2.88 -8.83
CA ILE A 24 -3.69 1.46 -9.13
C ILE A 24 -2.34 0.82 -9.44
N TYR A 25 -2.04 -0.25 -8.71
CA TYR A 25 -0.81 -1.01 -8.87
C TYR A 25 -1.04 -2.31 -9.64
N PRO A 26 -0.28 -2.58 -10.72
CA PRO A 26 -0.34 -3.86 -11.43
C PRO A 26 0.06 -5.04 -10.54
N ASP A 27 0.93 -4.81 -9.56
CA ASP A 27 1.39 -5.78 -8.57
C ASP A 27 0.63 -5.70 -7.24
N SER A 28 -0.63 -5.32 -7.27
CA SER A 28 -1.45 -5.31 -6.07
C SER A 28 -1.61 -6.73 -5.49
N VAL A 29 -1.37 -6.85 -4.19
CA VAL A 29 -1.51 -8.10 -3.43
C VAL A 29 -2.44 -7.98 -2.23
N GLY A 30 -3.08 -6.82 -2.07
CA GLY A 30 -4.03 -6.56 -1.00
C GLY A 30 -4.70 -5.22 -1.20
N ILE A 31 -5.73 -4.97 -0.41
CA ILE A 31 -6.47 -3.71 -0.39
C ILE A 31 -6.55 -3.17 1.03
N GLY A 32 -6.73 -1.86 1.15
CA GLY A 32 -6.92 -1.19 2.42
C GLY A 32 -7.73 0.08 2.27
N HIS A 33 -8.37 0.46 3.36
CA HIS A 33 -9.03 1.76 3.47
C HIS A 33 -9.04 2.18 4.94
N TYR A 34 -8.38 3.26 5.23
CA TYR A 34 -8.42 3.96 6.51
C TYR A 34 -7.94 5.39 6.32
N ASN A 35 -8.45 6.31 7.10
CA ASN A 35 -8.01 7.70 7.06
C ASN A 35 -6.56 7.85 7.55
N LEU A 36 -5.92 8.95 7.17
CA LEU A 36 -4.64 9.33 7.76
C LEU A 36 -4.87 9.65 9.23
N ASP A 37 -4.51 8.74 10.09
CA ASP A 37 -4.56 8.90 11.54
C ASP A 37 -3.13 9.21 12.03
N PHE A 38 -2.81 10.48 11.97
CA PHE A 38 -1.47 10.96 12.21
C PHE A 38 -1.33 11.42 13.66
N HIS A 39 -0.46 10.76 14.38
CA HIS A 39 -0.12 11.09 15.76
C HIS A 39 1.25 11.77 15.77
N PRO A 40 1.32 13.10 15.94
CA PRO A 40 2.58 13.81 16.00
C PRO A 40 3.42 13.39 17.20
N CYS A 41 4.72 13.43 17.06
CA CYS A 41 5.63 13.25 18.17
C CYS A 41 5.44 14.39 19.17
N MET A 42 5.13 14.04 20.40
CA MET A 42 4.92 15.02 21.49
C MET A 42 6.25 15.56 22.05
N VAL A 43 7.37 14.91 21.69
CA VAL A 43 8.72 15.26 22.17
C VAL A 43 9.70 15.08 21.03
N GLU A 44 10.60 16.03 20.84
CA GLU A 44 11.69 15.89 19.88
C GLU A 44 12.51 14.63 20.20
N SER A 45 12.67 13.77 19.20
CA SER A 45 13.55 12.61 19.30
C SER A 45 14.96 13.01 18.83
N PRO A 46 15.96 12.96 19.72
CA PRO A 46 17.33 13.27 19.32
C PRO A 46 17.92 12.30 18.30
N SER A 47 17.27 11.15 18.10
CA SER A 47 17.68 10.14 17.12
C SER A 47 17.06 10.35 15.73
N GLU A 48 16.12 11.26 15.59
CA GLU A 48 15.53 11.56 14.29
C GLU A 48 16.49 12.35 13.41
N LYS A 49 16.66 11.89 12.17
CA LYS A 49 17.47 12.61 11.19
C LYS A 49 16.78 13.91 10.81
N PRO A 50 17.54 14.98 10.55
CA PRO A 50 17.00 16.21 9.99
C PRO A 50 16.18 15.90 8.73
N GLY A 51 14.95 16.39 8.68
CA GLY A 51 14.00 16.14 7.59
C GLY A 51 12.93 15.06 7.87
N ASN A 52 13.11 14.24 8.90
CA ASN A 52 12.07 13.31 9.35
C ASN A 52 11.20 13.88 10.48
N GLN A 53 11.60 15.00 11.04
CA GLN A 53 10.86 15.67 12.08
C GLN A 53 9.61 16.34 11.53
N GLU A 54 8.54 16.24 12.27
CA GLU A 54 7.32 16.99 12.00
C GLU A 54 7.60 18.48 12.18
N ARG A 55 7.24 19.26 11.18
CA ARG A 55 7.47 20.69 11.20
C ARG A 55 6.23 21.42 11.65
N PRO A 56 6.35 22.56 12.32
CA PRO A 56 5.22 23.43 12.58
C PRO A 56 4.45 23.73 11.28
N GLY A 57 3.15 23.42 11.26
CA GLY A 57 2.31 23.58 10.09
C GLY A 57 2.23 22.36 9.16
N GLU A 58 2.96 21.27 9.42
CA GLU A 58 2.72 19.98 8.77
C GLU A 58 1.39 19.39 9.23
N ARG A 59 0.80 18.56 8.38
CA ARG A 59 -0.51 17.97 8.63
C ARG A 59 -0.55 17.22 9.94
N GLN A 60 -1.42 17.67 10.81
CA GLN A 60 -1.73 17.00 12.06
C GLN A 60 -3.22 16.61 12.02
N GLY A 61 -3.52 15.36 12.32
CA GLY A 61 -4.90 14.89 12.41
C GLY A 61 -5.29 13.90 11.32
N ALA A 62 -6.59 13.66 11.21
CA ALA A 62 -7.14 12.69 10.28
C ALA A 62 -7.54 13.36 8.97
N ASP A 63 -6.93 12.93 7.88
CA ASP A 63 -7.31 13.30 6.52
C ASP A 63 -7.94 12.12 5.79
N GLU A 64 -8.85 12.40 4.87
CA GLU A 64 -9.49 11.35 4.07
C GLU A 64 -8.51 10.73 3.08
N THR A 65 -8.53 9.42 2.98
CA THR A 65 -7.89 8.66 1.91
C THR A 65 -8.94 8.07 0.96
N TYR A 66 -8.51 7.68 -0.22
CA TYR A 66 -9.26 6.74 -1.03
C TYR A 66 -8.98 5.30 -0.58
N PRO A 67 -9.90 4.37 -0.83
CA PRO A 67 -9.56 2.95 -0.82
C PRO A 67 -8.32 2.72 -1.71
N PHE A 68 -7.33 1.99 -1.21
CA PHE A 68 -6.03 1.86 -1.85
C PHE A 68 -5.58 0.40 -1.95
N GLN A 69 -4.63 0.16 -2.84
CA GLN A 69 -4.02 -1.15 -3.03
C GLN A 69 -2.65 -1.22 -2.34
N ILE A 70 -2.28 -2.42 -1.94
CA ILE A 70 -0.97 -2.74 -1.36
C ILE A 70 -0.12 -3.37 -2.47
N PRO A 71 0.95 -2.71 -2.94
CA PRO A 71 1.78 -3.26 -3.99
C PRO A 71 2.79 -4.28 -3.44
N LEU A 72 2.99 -5.39 -4.15
CA LEU A 72 3.96 -6.43 -3.79
C LEU A 72 5.37 -5.86 -3.65
N ARG A 73 5.74 -4.92 -4.54
CA ARG A 73 7.06 -4.26 -4.50
C ARG A 73 7.38 -3.57 -3.18
N ALA A 74 6.37 -3.18 -2.41
CA ALA A 74 6.58 -2.58 -1.09
C ALA A 74 7.03 -3.61 -0.04
N MET A 75 6.91 -4.90 -0.33
CA MET A 75 7.29 -6.00 0.54
C MET A 75 8.65 -6.61 0.20
N ILE A 76 9.25 -6.21 -0.93
CA ILE A 76 10.49 -6.78 -1.45
C ILE A 76 11.64 -5.81 -1.19
N PRO A 77 12.59 -6.14 -0.30
CA PRO A 77 13.74 -5.28 -0.05
C PRO A 77 14.72 -5.32 -1.24
N PRO A 78 15.32 -4.15 -1.59
CA PRO A 78 16.12 -4.01 -2.81
C PRO A 78 17.49 -4.65 -2.64
N LYS A 79 17.88 -5.64 -2.31
CA LYS A 79 19.22 -6.29 -2.21
C LYS A 79 19.17 -7.66 -1.54
N ILE A 80 17.99 -8.16 -1.26
CA ILE A 80 17.81 -9.46 -0.63
C ILE A 80 16.71 -10.20 -1.36
N ASP A 81 17.06 -11.21 -2.10
CA ASP A 81 16.18 -11.86 -3.08
C ASP A 81 15.14 -12.79 -2.44
N ASN A 82 15.46 -13.37 -1.30
CA ASN A 82 14.67 -14.38 -0.61
C ASN A 82 14.00 -13.86 0.69
N LEU A 83 13.81 -12.56 0.81
CA LEU A 83 13.15 -11.95 1.95
C LEU A 83 11.88 -11.22 1.51
N LEU A 84 10.81 -11.41 2.26
CA LEU A 84 9.60 -10.61 2.20
C LEU A 84 9.39 -9.89 3.52
N VAL A 85 9.06 -8.61 3.44
CA VAL A 85 8.73 -7.77 4.59
C VAL A 85 7.23 -7.55 4.64
N THR A 86 6.63 -7.64 5.81
CA THR A 86 5.19 -7.46 5.99
C THR A 86 4.87 -6.69 7.27
N GLY A 87 3.58 -6.57 7.60
CA GLY A 87 3.12 -5.79 8.74
C GLY A 87 3.49 -4.31 8.59
N LYS A 88 3.77 -3.64 9.67
CA LYS A 88 4.12 -2.20 9.69
C LYS A 88 5.43 -1.85 9.00
N SER A 89 6.22 -2.85 8.60
CA SER A 89 7.59 -2.68 8.09
C SER A 89 7.69 -2.66 6.57
N ILE A 90 6.58 -2.72 5.83
CA ILE A 90 6.63 -2.57 4.37
C ILE A 90 7.13 -1.18 3.98
N ALA A 91 7.62 -1.04 2.75
CA ALA A 91 8.07 0.24 2.22
C ALA A 91 6.88 1.21 2.04
N VAL A 92 6.72 2.10 2.98
CA VAL A 92 5.66 3.11 3.04
C VAL A 92 6.26 4.42 3.56
N ASP A 93 5.82 5.55 3.03
CA ASP A 93 6.24 6.83 3.58
C ASP A 93 5.56 7.14 4.93
N HIS A 94 6.12 8.09 5.64
CA HIS A 94 5.70 8.43 6.99
C HIS A 94 4.19 8.74 7.10
N VAL A 95 3.67 9.54 6.19
CA VAL A 95 2.25 9.96 6.21
C VAL A 95 1.34 8.81 5.80
N SER A 96 1.66 8.07 4.73
CA SER A 96 0.85 6.90 4.32
C SER A 96 0.84 5.80 5.36
N ALA A 97 1.91 5.68 6.16
CA ALA A 97 1.96 4.72 7.26
C ALA A 97 0.81 4.93 8.25
N SER A 98 0.36 6.16 8.44
CA SER A 98 -0.75 6.47 9.34
C SER A 98 -2.10 5.89 8.89
N ALA A 99 -2.28 5.68 7.59
CA ALA A 99 -3.45 5.00 7.04
C ALA A 99 -3.25 3.48 6.89
N TYR A 100 -2.01 3.06 6.65
CA TYR A 100 -1.68 1.66 6.40
C TYR A 100 -1.64 0.80 7.68
N ARG A 101 -1.13 1.33 8.80
CA ARG A 101 -0.83 0.61 10.06
C ARG A 101 -2.07 0.20 10.87
N VAL A 102 -3.09 -0.31 10.20
CA VAL A 102 -4.33 -0.81 10.80
C VAL A 102 -4.35 -2.33 10.69
N HIS A 103 -4.78 -3.02 11.74
CA HIS A 103 -4.68 -4.48 11.86
C HIS A 103 -5.30 -5.24 10.67
N SER A 104 -6.44 -4.79 10.14
CA SER A 104 -7.07 -5.43 8.97
C SER A 104 -6.22 -5.33 7.72
N ILE A 105 -5.53 -4.19 7.53
CA ILE A 105 -4.66 -3.96 6.39
C ILE A 105 -3.36 -4.75 6.55
N GLU A 106 -2.80 -4.77 7.77
CA GLU A 106 -1.61 -5.56 8.07
C GLU A 106 -1.88 -7.07 7.94
N TRP A 107 -3.10 -7.52 8.29
CA TRP A 107 -3.52 -8.90 8.06
C TRP A 107 -3.50 -9.24 6.58
N SER A 108 -4.07 -8.40 5.73
CA SER A 108 -4.04 -8.58 4.27
C SER A 108 -2.60 -8.65 3.74
N ALA A 109 -1.72 -7.77 4.22
CA ALA A 109 -0.31 -7.79 3.87
C ALA A 109 0.39 -9.08 4.35
N GLY A 110 0.05 -9.57 5.54
CA GLY A 110 0.57 -10.83 6.08
C GLY A 110 0.15 -12.03 5.25
N ALA A 111 -1.13 -12.10 4.88
CA ALA A 111 -1.66 -13.14 3.99
C ALA A 111 -0.99 -13.09 2.61
N ALA A 112 -0.76 -11.89 2.08
CA ALA A 112 -0.04 -11.69 0.83
C ALA A 112 1.40 -12.20 0.91
N ALA A 113 2.13 -11.85 1.97
CA ALA A 113 3.52 -12.30 2.15
C ALA A 113 3.61 -13.83 2.27
N GLY A 114 2.76 -14.45 3.09
CA GLY A 114 2.72 -15.91 3.24
C GLY A 114 2.38 -16.64 1.95
N THR A 115 1.35 -16.15 1.23
CA THR A 115 0.96 -16.74 -0.07
C THR A 115 2.06 -16.55 -1.12
N THR A 116 2.73 -15.41 -1.14
CA THR A 116 3.85 -15.15 -2.05
C THR A 116 5.03 -16.08 -1.75
N ALA A 117 5.36 -16.28 -0.48
CA ALA A 117 6.43 -17.19 -0.08
C ALA A 117 6.13 -18.64 -0.48
N SER A 118 4.91 -19.12 -0.24
CA SER A 118 4.48 -20.45 -0.68
C SER A 118 4.54 -20.59 -2.20
N PHE A 119 4.04 -19.60 -2.93
CA PHE A 119 4.08 -19.59 -4.38
C PHE A 119 5.52 -19.60 -4.93
N ALA A 120 6.41 -18.81 -4.31
CA ALA A 120 7.82 -18.77 -4.68
C ALA A 120 8.50 -20.13 -4.52
N LEU A 121 8.26 -20.82 -3.39
CA LEU A 121 8.79 -22.16 -3.12
C LEU A 121 8.25 -23.22 -4.09
N GLU A 122 6.97 -23.16 -4.41
CA GLU A 122 6.30 -24.10 -5.32
C GLU A 122 6.76 -23.95 -6.77
N THR A 123 6.99 -22.72 -7.20
CA THR A 123 7.29 -22.42 -8.61
C THR A 123 8.78 -22.23 -8.89
N GLY A 124 9.60 -22.11 -7.85
CA GLY A 124 11.02 -21.74 -7.99
C GLY A 124 11.23 -20.28 -8.42
N THR A 125 10.18 -19.43 -8.33
CA THR A 125 10.22 -18.02 -8.76
C THR A 125 10.57 -17.14 -7.56
N MET A 126 11.65 -16.39 -7.63
CA MET A 126 11.98 -15.42 -6.56
C MET A 126 10.98 -14.26 -6.53
N PRO A 127 10.66 -13.71 -5.35
CA PRO A 127 9.69 -12.62 -5.22
C PRO A 127 9.95 -11.42 -6.13
N TYR A 128 11.20 -11.01 -6.31
CA TYR A 128 11.55 -9.88 -7.17
C TYR A 128 11.24 -10.13 -8.65
N GLN A 129 11.29 -11.37 -9.11
CA GLN A 129 10.99 -11.73 -10.50
C GLN A 129 9.52 -11.52 -10.86
N LEU A 130 8.64 -11.51 -9.86
CA LEU A 130 7.21 -11.22 -10.06
C LEU A 130 6.96 -9.75 -10.45
N ILE A 131 7.89 -8.86 -10.11
CA ILE A 131 7.75 -7.40 -10.30
C ILE A 131 8.78 -6.80 -11.27
N GLU A 132 9.74 -7.59 -11.75
CA GLU A 132 10.90 -7.12 -12.51
C GLU A 132 10.54 -6.35 -13.80
N ASN A 133 9.50 -6.79 -14.49
CA ASN A 133 9.10 -6.25 -15.78
C ASN A 133 7.90 -5.30 -15.75
N LEU A 134 7.49 -4.85 -14.58
CA LEU A 134 6.34 -3.96 -14.46
C LEU A 134 6.53 -2.66 -15.26
N PRO A 135 5.48 -2.16 -15.90
CA PRO A 135 4.08 -2.60 -15.84
C PRO A 135 3.68 -3.70 -16.85
N ARG A 136 4.62 -4.38 -17.48
CA ARG A 136 4.31 -5.46 -18.41
C ARG A 136 3.65 -6.64 -17.69
N ALA A 137 2.81 -7.36 -18.40
CA ALA A 137 2.17 -8.56 -17.89
C ALA A 137 3.21 -9.60 -17.44
N ASN A 138 2.94 -10.23 -16.30
CA ASN A 138 3.74 -11.31 -15.74
C ASN A 138 2.81 -12.45 -15.33
N ALA A 139 2.89 -13.58 -16.02
CA ALA A 139 2.00 -14.70 -15.82
C ALA A 139 2.07 -15.28 -14.40
N ASN A 140 3.24 -15.29 -13.78
CA ASN A 140 3.39 -15.77 -12.40
C ASN A 140 2.75 -14.79 -11.41
N LEU A 141 2.88 -13.47 -11.63
CA LEU A 141 2.19 -12.47 -10.81
C LEU A 141 0.66 -12.61 -10.92
N GLU A 142 0.14 -12.82 -12.13
CA GLU A 142 -1.29 -13.05 -12.31
C GLU A 142 -1.78 -14.32 -11.61
N GLN A 143 -1.00 -15.40 -11.63
CA GLN A 143 -1.30 -16.62 -10.90
C GLN A 143 -1.30 -16.39 -9.39
N LEU A 144 -0.31 -15.66 -8.88
CA LEU A 144 -0.27 -15.28 -7.47
C LEU A 144 -1.51 -14.47 -7.07
N GLN A 145 -1.88 -13.47 -7.88
CA GLN A 145 -3.06 -12.63 -7.62
C GLN A 145 -4.36 -13.46 -7.65
N LYS A 146 -4.49 -14.40 -8.58
CA LYS A 146 -5.62 -15.35 -8.61
C LYS A 146 -5.68 -16.21 -7.35
N ARG A 147 -4.53 -16.71 -6.87
CA ARG A 147 -4.44 -17.48 -5.62
C ARG A 147 -4.86 -16.65 -4.42
N LEU A 148 -4.36 -15.41 -4.31
CA LEU A 148 -4.74 -14.49 -3.24
C LEU A 148 -6.25 -14.24 -3.20
N ASN A 149 -6.84 -13.92 -4.35
CA ASN A 149 -8.28 -13.69 -4.46
C ASN A 149 -9.10 -14.97 -4.09
N ALA A 150 -8.67 -16.15 -4.53
CA ALA A 150 -9.30 -17.41 -4.20
C ALA A 150 -9.23 -17.73 -2.71
N ASN A 151 -8.18 -17.30 -2.03
CA ASN A 151 -7.99 -17.46 -0.58
C ASN A 151 -8.65 -16.36 0.25
N GLY A 152 -9.45 -15.49 -0.35
CA GLY A 152 -10.17 -14.44 0.37
C GLY A 152 -9.32 -13.20 0.71
N ASN A 153 -8.15 -13.03 0.09
CA ASN A 153 -7.34 -11.82 0.19
C ASN A 153 -7.42 -11.03 -1.14
N PRO A 154 -8.41 -10.14 -1.29
CA PRO A 154 -8.66 -9.46 -2.55
C PRO A 154 -7.51 -8.55 -2.94
N THR A 155 -7.13 -8.59 -4.21
CA THR A 155 -6.07 -7.74 -4.78
C THR A 155 -6.62 -6.48 -5.45
N ALA A 156 -7.94 -6.42 -5.61
CA ALA A 156 -8.67 -5.27 -6.12
C ALA A 156 -10.03 -5.17 -5.43
N PHE A 157 -10.63 -4.00 -5.45
CA PHE A 157 -11.97 -3.83 -4.92
C PHE A 157 -12.97 -4.53 -5.85
N PRO A 158 -13.82 -5.42 -5.32
CA PRO A 158 -14.68 -6.23 -6.15
C PRO A 158 -15.84 -5.43 -6.74
N ASN A 159 -16.09 -5.67 -8.02
CA ASN A 159 -17.35 -5.40 -8.75
C ASN A 159 -17.94 -3.99 -8.72
N THR A 160 -17.41 -3.08 -7.96
CA THR A 160 -17.89 -1.71 -7.91
C THR A 160 -16.75 -0.80 -8.26
N SER A 161 -16.99 0.05 -9.21
CA SER A 161 -16.03 1.07 -9.58
C SER A 161 -15.96 2.12 -8.45
N ILE A 162 -15.23 1.83 -7.38
CA ILE A 162 -14.80 2.88 -6.43
C ILE A 162 -14.12 4.02 -7.19
N LEU A 163 -13.84 3.80 -8.45
CA LEU A 163 -13.16 4.71 -9.33
C LEU A 163 -14.09 5.81 -9.85
N ASN A 164 -15.41 5.57 -9.88
CA ASN A 164 -16.38 6.44 -10.53
C ASN A 164 -17.60 6.78 -9.70
N LEU A 165 -17.73 6.23 -8.52
CA LEU A 165 -18.88 6.41 -7.65
C LEU A 165 -18.47 6.90 -6.28
N ASN A 166 -19.39 7.51 -5.61
CA ASN A 166 -19.24 7.96 -4.24
C ASN A 166 -19.11 6.73 -3.34
N TRP A 167 -17.90 6.23 -3.13
CA TRP A 167 -17.62 5.08 -2.29
C TRP A 167 -18.15 5.24 -0.85
N LYS A 168 -18.50 6.46 -0.43
CA LYS A 168 -19.19 6.75 0.84
C LYS A 168 -20.58 6.14 0.90
N ASP A 169 -21.17 5.81 -0.23
CA ASP A 169 -22.50 5.21 -0.32
C ASP A 169 -22.48 3.68 -0.16
N TRP A 170 -21.32 3.13 0.14
CA TRP A 170 -21.08 1.68 0.32
C TRP A 170 -21.18 1.26 1.78
N ARG A 171 -22.19 1.66 2.46
CA ARG A 171 -22.46 1.23 3.82
C ARG A 171 -23.56 0.19 3.84
#